data_7fb3ca78b725a47dd94b45cbb92ab7ed
#
_entry.id   7fb3ca78b725a47dd94b45cbb92ab7ed
#
_cell.length_a   1.000
_cell.length_b   1.000
_cell.length_c   1.000
_cell.angle_alpha   90.00
_cell.angle_beta   90.00
_cell.angle_gamma   90.00
#
_symmetry.space_group_name_H-M   'P 1'
#
loop_
_entity.id
_entity.type
_entity.pdbx_description
1 polymer ?
#
loop_
_entity_poly.entity_id
_entity_poly.type
_entity_poly.pdbx_seq_one_letter_code
_entity_poly.pdbx_strand_id
1 'polypeptide(L)'
;DDLSFEEYEIEYKYLKAMIEGGLGRRPDNVLIYATSNRRHLIREKFSDKRELDDDLHQNDTVQEKLSLVARFGVTIYYGAPDKREFQQIVRALAARHNLCMPEEELLLKANQWELSHGGLSGRTASQFITHLLGTEQIQEESYGN
;
A
#
# COMPACT_ATOMS: atom_id res chain seq x y z
N ASP A 1 7.81 0.38 -8.15
CA ASP A 1 6.47 0.59 -7.60
C ASP A 1 5.61 -0.61 -7.98
N ASP A 2 4.96 -1.24 -7.01
CA ASP A 2 4.14 -2.44 -7.17
C ASP A 2 4.89 -3.68 -7.71
N LEU A 3 5.85 -4.15 -6.92
CA LEU A 3 6.64 -5.33 -7.26
C LEU A 3 5.75 -6.57 -7.27
N SER A 4 5.41 -7.05 -8.46
CA SER A 4 4.64 -8.27 -8.71
C SER A 4 5.54 -9.33 -9.34
N PHE A 5 5.70 -10.48 -8.69
CA PHE A 5 6.58 -11.56 -9.17
C PHE A 5 5.87 -12.60 -10.03
N GLU A 6 4.68 -12.34 -10.56
CA GLU A 6 3.89 -13.39 -11.22
C GLU A 6 4.16 -13.60 -12.70
N GLU A 7 4.63 -12.61 -13.44
CA GLU A 7 4.60 -12.76 -14.92
C GLU A 7 5.90 -12.48 -15.67
N TYR A 8 6.95 -11.91 -15.06
CA TYR A 8 8.11 -11.55 -15.86
C TYR A 8 9.44 -11.89 -15.19
N GLU A 9 9.98 -13.05 -15.54
CA GLU A 9 11.34 -13.47 -15.20
C GLU A 9 12.41 -12.42 -15.53
N ILE A 10 12.18 -11.53 -16.49
CA ILE A 10 13.14 -10.52 -16.94
C ILE A 10 13.26 -9.42 -15.90
N GLU A 11 12.15 -8.87 -15.39
CA GLU A 11 12.18 -7.81 -14.37
C GLU A 11 12.75 -8.33 -13.05
N TYR A 12 12.42 -9.57 -12.70
CA TYR A 12 12.98 -10.25 -11.55
C TYR A 12 14.50 -10.41 -11.67
N LYS A 13 15.01 -10.85 -12.83
CA LYS A 13 16.46 -11.00 -13.08
C LYS A 13 17.19 -9.65 -12.99
N TYR A 14 16.60 -8.58 -13.53
CA TYR A 14 17.16 -7.23 -13.39
C TYR A 14 17.19 -6.76 -11.94
N LEU A 15 16.10 -6.97 -11.18
CA LEU A 15 16.05 -6.62 -9.79
C LEU A 15 17.05 -7.42 -8.96
N LYS A 16 17.14 -8.72 -9.20
CA LYS A 16 18.13 -9.60 -8.56
C LYS A 16 19.55 -9.12 -8.85
N ALA A 17 19.89 -8.85 -10.12
CA ALA A 17 21.19 -8.34 -10.50
C ALA A 17 21.50 -6.97 -9.86
N MET A 18 20.50 -6.10 -9.72
CA MET A 18 20.65 -4.78 -9.10
C MET A 18 20.87 -4.89 -7.58
N ILE A 19 20.17 -5.80 -6.90
CA ILE A 19 20.32 -6.02 -5.46
C ILE A 19 21.60 -6.79 -5.13
N GLU A 20 21.99 -7.75 -5.97
CA GLU A 20 23.21 -8.55 -5.82
C GLU A 20 24.48 -7.79 -6.18
N GLY A 21 24.34 -6.59 -6.77
CA GLY A 21 25.49 -5.80 -7.16
C GLY A 21 26.08 -6.24 -8.49
N GLY A 22 25.31 -6.79 -9.41
CA GLY A 22 25.63 -7.14 -10.80
C GLY A 22 27.06 -6.85 -11.29
N LEU A 23 27.23 -6.24 -12.45
CA LEU A 23 28.55 -5.84 -12.97
C LEU A 23 29.24 -4.69 -12.21
N GLY A 24 28.60 -4.15 -11.15
CA GLY A 24 29.15 -3.11 -10.29
C GLY A 24 28.70 -3.28 -8.85
N ARG A 25 29.63 -3.15 -7.89
CA ARG A 25 29.30 -3.13 -6.46
C ARG A 25 28.34 -1.98 -6.19
N ARG A 26 27.21 -2.24 -5.51
CA ARG A 26 26.29 -1.19 -5.10
C ARG A 26 27.02 -0.13 -4.26
N PRO A 27 26.95 1.16 -4.62
CA PRO A 27 27.51 2.21 -3.79
C PRO A 27 26.88 2.22 -2.38
N ASP A 28 27.70 2.47 -1.35
CA ASP A 28 27.26 2.43 0.05
C ASP A 28 26.22 3.54 0.38
N ASN A 29 26.13 4.57 -0.44
CA ASN A 29 25.17 5.68 -0.32
C ASN A 29 23.86 5.47 -1.08
N VAL A 30 23.58 4.27 -1.60
CA VAL A 30 22.35 3.94 -2.32
C VAL A 30 21.48 3.02 -1.50
N LEU A 31 20.23 3.43 -1.26
CA LEU A 31 19.17 2.60 -0.67
C LEU A 31 18.17 2.21 -1.73
N ILE A 32 17.72 0.96 -1.70
CA ILE A 32 16.70 0.43 -2.60
C ILE A 32 15.41 0.23 -1.78
N TYR A 33 14.34 0.86 -2.22
CA TYR A 33 13.01 0.69 -1.67
C TYR A 33 12.14 -0.03 -2.69
N ALA A 34 11.47 -1.09 -2.25
CA ALA A 34 10.49 -1.81 -3.04
C ALA A 34 9.14 -1.78 -2.35
N THR A 35 8.06 -1.59 -3.10
CA THR A 35 6.68 -1.67 -2.61
C THR A 35 5.98 -2.82 -3.29
N SER A 36 5.09 -3.50 -2.56
CA SER A 36 4.27 -4.58 -3.10
C SER A 36 2.89 -4.57 -2.45
N ASN A 37 1.84 -4.74 -3.25
CA ASN A 37 0.47 -4.88 -2.78
C ASN A 37 0.14 -6.30 -2.27
N ARG A 38 1.07 -7.24 -2.39
CA ARG A 38 0.82 -8.63 -1.99
C ARG A 38 1.03 -8.80 -0.48
N ARG A 39 -0.04 -9.15 0.21
CA ARG A 39 -0.02 -9.46 1.65
C ARG A 39 0.88 -10.63 2.01
N HIS A 40 1.15 -11.54 1.08
CA HIS A 40 1.89 -12.76 1.30
C HIS A 40 2.80 -13.09 0.11
N LEU A 41 3.97 -12.45 0.04
CA LEU A 41 5.04 -12.93 -0.85
C LEU A 41 5.41 -14.41 -0.54
N ILE A 42 5.01 -14.93 0.63
CA ILE A 42 5.47 -16.21 1.17
C ILE A 42 4.32 -17.18 1.58
N ARG A 43 3.07 -16.70 1.79
CA ARG A 43 2.04 -17.51 2.48
C ARG A 43 0.98 -18.19 1.63
N GLU A 44 0.87 -17.91 0.36
CA GLU A 44 -0.21 -18.47 -0.48
C GLU A 44 -0.03 -19.93 -0.89
N LYS A 45 1.08 -20.58 -0.52
CA LYS A 45 1.35 -21.98 -0.93
C LYS A 45 1.25 -23.06 0.14
N PHE A 46 0.83 -22.74 1.37
CA PHE A 46 0.66 -23.79 2.38
C PHE A 46 -0.76 -24.39 2.47
N SER A 47 -1.76 -23.84 1.79
CA SER A 47 -3.14 -24.33 1.83
C SER A 47 -3.58 -25.20 0.65
N ASP A 48 -2.87 -25.20 -0.48
CA ASP A 48 -3.23 -25.98 -1.67
C ASP A 48 -2.30 -27.20 -1.91
N LYS A 49 -2.03 -27.96 -0.85
CA LYS A 49 -1.43 -29.30 -1.00
C LYS A 49 -2.46 -30.30 -1.50
N ARG A 50 -2.78 -30.26 -2.77
CA ARG A 50 -3.42 -31.37 -3.49
C ARG A 50 -3.27 -31.19 -5.00
N GLU A 51 -2.05 -31.42 -5.53
CA GLU A 51 -1.87 -31.99 -6.86
C GLU A 51 -0.38 -32.28 -7.05
N LEU A 52 -0.06 -33.56 -7.29
CA LEU A 52 1.24 -34.17 -6.99
C LEU A 52 2.22 -34.21 -8.16
N ASP A 53 2.10 -33.40 -9.21
CA ASP A 53 2.95 -33.59 -10.40
C ASP A 53 3.61 -32.35 -11.00
N ASP A 54 3.45 -31.15 -10.39
CA ASP A 54 4.07 -29.91 -10.88
C ASP A 54 5.06 -29.28 -9.89
N ASP A 55 5.48 -30.04 -8.89
CA ASP A 55 6.10 -29.55 -7.65
C ASP A 55 7.58 -29.12 -7.77
N LEU A 56 8.35 -29.59 -8.76
CA LEU A 56 9.79 -29.32 -8.80
C LEU A 56 10.11 -27.91 -9.31
N HIS A 57 9.46 -27.46 -10.37
CA HIS A 57 9.69 -26.12 -10.92
C HIS A 57 9.08 -25.00 -10.07
N GLN A 58 8.00 -25.31 -9.33
CA GLN A 58 7.37 -24.35 -8.43
C GLN A 58 8.19 -24.12 -7.15
N ASN A 59 8.87 -25.13 -6.63
CA ASN A 59 9.72 -25.02 -5.45
C ASN A 59 10.95 -24.13 -5.70
N ASP A 60 11.59 -24.24 -6.86
CA ASP A 60 12.74 -23.41 -7.22
C ASP A 60 12.36 -21.93 -7.33
N THR A 61 11.21 -21.62 -7.94
CA THR A 61 10.72 -20.24 -8.06
C THR A 61 10.37 -19.63 -6.70
N VAL A 62 9.81 -20.42 -5.77
CA VAL A 62 9.51 -19.95 -4.41
C VAL A 62 10.79 -19.69 -3.63
N GLN A 63 11.78 -20.60 -3.71
CA GLN A 63 13.07 -20.41 -3.05
C GLN A 63 13.83 -19.20 -3.59
N GLU A 64 13.79 -18.96 -4.89
CA GLU A 64 14.40 -17.77 -5.48
C GLU A 64 13.73 -16.48 -5.00
N LYS A 65 12.39 -16.44 -4.94
CA LYS A 65 11.62 -15.31 -4.40
C LYS A 65 11.95 -15.05 -2.92
N LEU A 66 12.04 -16.10 -2.13
CA LEU A 66 12.44 -16.03 -0.72
C LEU A 66 13.86 -15.48 -0.57
N SER A 67 14.79 -15.93 -1.40
CA SER A 67 16.17 -15.44 -1.44
C SER A 67 16.25 -13.95 -1.75
N LEU A 68 15.41 -13.45 -2.67
CA LEU A 68 15.36 -12.03 -2.98
C LEU A 68 14.81 -11.19 -1.82
N VAL A 69 13.72 -11.63 -1.20
CA VAL A 69 13.12 -10.94 -0.04
C VAL A 69 14.10 -10.89 1.15
N ALA A 70 14.84 -11.94 1.39
CA ALA A 70 15.85 -12.01 2.45
C ALA A 70 17.00 -10.99 2.29
N ARG A 71 17.18 -10.43 1.09
CA ARG A 71 18.20 -9.40 0.81
C ARG A 71 17.75 -7.98 1.14
N PHE A 72 16.44 -7.77 1.34
CA PHE A 72 15.95 -6.53 1.94
C PHE A 72 16.17 -6.61 3.44
N GLY A 73 16.98 -5.71 3.97
CA GLY A 73 17.33 -5.73 5.40
C GLY A 73 16.17 -5.37 6.32
N VAL A 74 15.13 -4.68 5.81
CA VAL A 74 13.96 -4.24 6.56
C VAL A 74 12.70 -4.46 5.73
N THR A 75 11.71 -5.09 6.33
CA THR A 75 10.35 -5.22 5.75
C THR A 75 9.38 -4.46 6.63
N ILE A 76 8.64 -3.52 6.04
CA ILE A 76 7.62 -2.74 6.73
C ILE A 76 6.26 -3.14 6.16
N TYR A 77 5.38 -3.61 7.03
CA TYR A 77 4.02 -3.99 6.66
C TYR A 77 3.06 -2.83 6.93
N TYR A 78 2.33 -2.43 5.90
CA TYR A 78 1.25 -1.46 5.97
C TYR A 78 -0.09 -2.19 5.87
N GLY A 79 -0.69 -2.50 7.02
CA GLY A 79 -2.04 -3.09 7.08
C GLY A 79 -3.15 -2.09 6.79
N ALA A 80 -4.36 -2.59 6.52
CA ALA A 80 -5.53 -1.73 6.52
C ALA A 80 -5.73 -1.18 7.94
N PRO A 81 -6.01 0.13 8.11
CA PRO A 81 -6.26 0.72 9.41
C PRO A 81 -7.55 0.16 10.02
N ASP A 82 -7.58 0.07 11.34
CA ASP A 82 -8.82 -0.13 12.07
C ASP A 82 -9.66 1.16 12.08
N LYS A 83 -10.86 1.11 12.65
CA LYS A 83 -11.76 2.26 12.71
C LYS A 83 -11.15 3.45 13.45
N ARG A 84 -10.44 3.19 14.54
CA ARG A 84 -9.80 4.22 15.36
C ARG A 84 -8.64 4.88 14.62
N GLU A 85 -7.81 4.07 13.97
CA GLU A 85 -6.71 4.54 13.14
C GLU A 85 -7.21 5.34 11.93
N PHE A 86 -8.28 4.89 11.27
CA PHE A 86 -8.93 5.62 10.19
C PHE A 86 -9.40 7.01 10.65
N GLN A 87 -10.05 7.10 11.80
CA GLN A 87 -10.48 8.38 12.36
C GLN A 87 -9.29 9.28 12.71
N GLN A 88 -8.16 8.72 13.19
CA GLN A 88 -6.94 9.50 13.41
C GLN A 88 -6.38 10.06 12.11
N ILE A 89 -6.38 9.26 11.03
CA ILE A 89 -5.96 9.72 9.69
C ILE A 89 -6.86 10.87 9.22
N VAL A 90 -8.17 10.74 9.37
CA VAL A 90 -9.14 11.79 8.99
C VAL A 90 -8.87 13.09 9.75
N ARG A 91 -8.67 13.03 11.08
CA ARG A 91 -8.33 14.21 11.89
C ARG A 91 -7.03 14.87 11.43
N ALA A 92 -5.99 14.07 11.21
CA ALA A 92 -4.70 14.58 10.76
C ALA A 92 -4.79 15.27 9.39
N LEU A 93 -5.55 14.70 8.47
CA LEU A 93 -5.76 15.29 7.15
C LEU A 93 -6.62 16.57 7.24
N ALA A 94 -7.69 16.58 8.02
CA ALA A 94 -8.52 17.75 8.24
C ALA A 94 -7.70 18.93 8.82
N ALA A 95 -6.89 18.66 9.85
CA ALA A 95 -6.00 19.64 10.45
C ALA A 95 -4.95 20.16 9.43
N ARG A 96 -4.37 19.28 8.62
CA ARG A 96 -3.39 19.64 7.58
C ARG A 96 -3.97 20.60 6.53
N HIS A 97 -5.24 20.46 6.22
CA HIS A 97 -5.94 21.30 5.24
C HIS A 97 -6.72 22.46 5.86
N ASN A 98 -6.58 22.68 7.19
CA ASN A 98 -7.28 23.72 7.94
C ASN A 98 -8.82 23.68 7.78
N LEU A 99 -9.38 22.45 7.67
CA LEU A 99 -10.82 22.27 7.55
C LEU A 99 -11.51 22.68 8.86
N CYS A 100 -12.42 23.65 8.80
CA CYS A 100 -13.15 24.18 9.95
C CYS A 100 -14.48 23.45 10.10
N MET A 101 -14.47 22.26 10.69
CA MET A 101 -15.65 21.45 10.96
C MET A 101 -15.59 20.90 12.39
N PRO A 102 -16.72 20.85 13.15
CA PRO A 102 -16.77 20.18 14.45
C PRO A 102 -16.31 18.71 14.30
N GLU A 103 -15.49 18.25 15.27
CA GLU A 103 -14.88 16.92 15.19
C GLU A 103 -15.94 15.79 15.11
N GLU A 104 -17.02 15.92 15.87
CA GLU A 104 -18.10 14.93 15.88
C GLU A 104 -18.77 14.80 14.49
N GLU A 105 -19.01 15.93 13.83
CA GLU A 105 -19.59 15.97 12.50
C GLU A 105 -18.62 15.39 11.45
N LEU A 106 -17.34 15.77 11.54
CA LEU A 106 -16.28 15.25 10.68
C LEU A 106 -16.21 13.72 10.72
N LEU A 107 -16.18 13.16 11.93
CA LEU A 107 -16.08 11.72 12.13
C LEU A 107 -17.36 10.98 11.72
N LEU A 108 -18.53 11.57 11.96
CA LEU A 108 -19.80 11.01 11.50
C LEU A 108 -19.83 10.90 9.97
N LYS A 109 -19.51 11.99 9.28
CA LYS A 109 -19.43 12.03 7.81
C LYS A 109 -18.38 11.07 7.26
N ALA A 110 -17.21 10.99 7.90
CA ALA A 110 -16.14 10.07 7.51
C ALA A 110 -16.57 8.60 7.62
N ASN A 111 -17.29 8.23 8.69
CA ASN A 111 -17.83 6.89 8.86
C ASN A 111 -18.91 6.54 7.82
N GLN A 112 -19.74 7.51 7.42
CA GLN A 112 -20.72 7.31 6.34
C GLN A 112 -20.04 7.14 4.98
N TRP A 113 -18.99 7.95 4.75
CA TRP A 113 -18.21 7.91 3.51
C TRP A 113 -17.53 6.56 3.30
N GLU A 114 -16.86 6.03 4.33
CA GLU A 114 -16.11 4.78 4.24
C GLU A 114 -17.00 3.58 3.87
N LEU A 115 -18.25 3.55 4.35
CA LEU A 115 -19.20 2.48 4.04
C LEU A 115 -19.55 2.40 2.54
N SER A 116 -19.50 3.53 1.84
CA SER A 116 -19.86 3.63 0.42
C SER A 116 -18.67 3.72 -0.53
N HIS A 117 -17.45 3.95 -0.02
CA HIS A 117 -16.27 4.28 -0.83
C HIS A 117 -15.06 3.35 -0.60
N GLY A 118 -15.31 2.07 -0.36
CA GLY A 118 -14.24 1.05 -0.37
C GLY A 118 -13.60 0.76 0.99
N GLY A 119 -14.24 1.17 2.09
CA GLY A 119 -13.86 0.78 3.44
C GLY A 119 -12.70 1.59 4.03
N LEU A 120 -12.15 1.08 5.12
CA LEU A 120 -11.13 1.77 5.92
C LEU A 120 -9.77 1.76 5.22
N SER A 121 -9.33 2.92 4.72
CA SER A 121 -7.99 3.09 4.13
C SER A 121 -7.54 4.55 4.17
N GLY A 122 -6.23 4.80 4.09
CA GLY A 122 -5.69 6.15 3.94
C GLY A 122 -6.17 6.84 2.65
N ARG A 123 -6.37 6.07 1.57
CA ARG A 123 -6.92 6.58 0.31
C ARG A 123 -8.35 7.05 0.47
N THR A 124 -9.21 6.26 1.13
CA THR A 124 -10.60 6.62 1.42
C THR A 124 -10.68 7.89 2.28
N ALA A 125 -9.80 8.01 3.30
CA ALA A 125 -9.72 9.22 4.12
C ALA A 125 -9.30 10.44 3.31
N SER A 126 -8.29 10.32 2.43
CA SER A 126 -7.87 11.42 1.55
C SER A 126 -8.97 11.85 0.59
N GLN A 127 -9.67 10.91 -0.03
CA GLN A 127 -10.79 11.19 -0.94
C GLN A 127 -11.93 11.91 -0.21
N PHE A 128 -12.24 11.49 1.01
CA PHE A 128 -13.23 12.14 1.85
C PHE A 128 -12.87 13.61 2.13
N ILE A 129 -11.66 13.89 2.58
CA ILE A 129 -11.21 15.28 2.85
C ILE A 129 -11.21 16.12 1.57
N THR A 130 -10.74 15.56 0.45
CA THR A 130 -10.78 16.27 -0.85
C THR A 130 -12.22 16.60 -1.26
N HIS A 131 -13.18 15.69 -1.03
CA HIS A 131 -14.59 15.93 -1.30
C HIS A 131 -15.15 17.05 -0.42
N LEU A 132 -14.83 17.07 0.88
CA LEU A 132 -15.28 18.15 1.77
C LEU A 132 -14.75 19.51 1.35
N LEU A 133 -13.45 19.61 1.04
CA LEU A 133 -12.84 20.86 0.56
C LEU A 133 -13.50 21.37 -0.72
N GLY A 134 -13.81 20.48 -1.67
CA GLY A 134 -14.52 20.85 -2.88
C GLY A 134 -15.94 21.34 -2.62
N THR A 135 -16.63 20.79 -1.61
CA THR A 135 -18.00 21.22 -1.24
C THR A 135 -17.99 22.59 -0.50
N GLU A 136 -16.99 22.86 0.33
CA GLU A 136 -16.84 24.17 0.99
C GLU A 136 -16.59 25.28 -0.03
N GLN A 137 -15.70 25.07 -1.00
CA GLN A 137 -15.44 26.05 -2.06
C GLN A 137 -16.68 26.43 -2.88
N ILE A 138 -17.51 25.43 -3.22
CA ILE A 138 -18.75 25.66 -3.96
C ILE A 138 -19.76 26.47 -3.12
N GLN A 139 -19.80 26.27 -1.81
CA GLN A 139 -20.67 27.03 -0.92
C GLN A 139 -20.22 28.49 -0.80
N GLU A 140 -18.93 28.76 -0.66
CA GLU A 140 -18.39 30.13 -0.60
C GLU A 140 -18.64 30.90 -1.90
N GLU A 141 -18.47 30.28 -3.06
CA GLU A 141 -18.79 30.90 -4.35
C GLU A 141 -20.30 31.16 -4.55
N SER A 142 -21.15 30.36 -3.95
CA SER A 142 -22.62 30.47 -4.04
C SER A 142 -23.20 31.61 -3.17
N TYR A 143 -22.52 31.99 -2.09
CA TYR A 143 -22.94 33.07 -1.18
C TYR A 143 -22.21 34.40 -1.41
N GLY A 144 -21.23 34.44 -2.33
CA GLY A 144 -20.42 35.61 -2.66
C GLY A 144 -20.90 36.39 -3.88
N ASN A 145 -22.07 36.12 -4.45
CA ASN A 145 -22.66 36.77 -5.61
C ASN A 145 -23.93 37.54 -5.25
#